data_34cf80b45fd59d8c399cb5d93dddef9a
#
_entry.id   34cf80b45fd59d8c399cb5d93dddef9a
#
_cell.length_a   1.000
_cell.length_b   1.000
_cell.length_c   1.000
_cell.angle_alpha   90.00
_cell.angle_beta   90.00
_cell.angle_gamma   90.00
#
_symmetry.space_group_name_H-M   'P 1'
#
loop_
_entity.id
_entity.type
_entity.pdbx_description
1 polymer ?
#
loop_
_entity_poly.entity_id
_entity_poly.type
_entity_poly.pdbx_seq_one_letter_code
_entity_poly.pdbx_strand_id
1 'polypeptide(L)'
;MSAPVPAPVPAPNPRPTAEEVAAAFSDPKLANILYHDWEAGTYDEKWSISFDERCIDYARDRFEHVAGRDGWPYGTSLELGCGTGFFTLNLKLAGVLDEGHVTDLSPGMVEVAKRNARSLGFAVQGRVADAERLPYDDDSFDLVVGHAVLHHIPDVELAFREVLRVLKPGGRFVFAGEPTRHGDIVARRLSHLTWQVTTRLTRLPRLAGWRRPQEELDESSRAATLEAVVDIHTFPPAELEAMARRAGAVDVQVATAELTAAWFGWPIRTFECAVPRDKLGLRWAIFAMRSWQLLSALDRALENIVPKGLYYNAEITGQKP
;
A
#
# COMPACT_ATOMS: atom_id res chain seq x y z
N MET A 1 25.03 -12.54 -17.33
CA MET A 1 23.94 -11.91 -18.08
C MET A 1 23.83 -10.48 -17.56
N SER A 2 23.94 -9.46 -18.43
CA SER A 2 23.81 -8.06 -18.02
C SER A 2 22.38 -7.82 -17.56
N ALA A 3 22.20 -7.13 -16.43
CA ALA A 3 20.89 -6.71 -15.96
C ALA A 3 20.19 -5.88 -17.06
N PRO A 4 18.88 -6.06 -17.30
CA PRO A 4 18.16 -5.26 -18.27
C PRO A 4 18.23 -3.78 -17.86
N VAL A 5 18.50 -2.92 -18.82
CA VAL A 5 18.49 -1.47 -18.64
C VAL A 5 17.04 -1.08 -18.27
N PRO A 6 16.82 -0.40 -17.14
CA PRO A 6 15.46 0.03 -16.79
C PRO A 6 14.89 0.92 -17.89
N ALA A 7 13.62 0.67 -18.24
CA ALA A 7 12.91 1.50 -19.21
C ALA A 7 12.87 2.96 -18.72
N PRO A 8 12.93 3.96 -19.60
CA PRO A 8 12.90 5.36 -19.21
C PRO A 8 11.63 5.64 -18.40
N VAL A 9 11.81 6.31 -17.26
CA VAL A 9 10.71 6.78 -16.42
C VAL A 9 9.83 7.71 -17.27
N PRO A 10 8.52 7.47 -17.41
CA PRO A 10 7.65 8.37 -18.14
C PRO A 10 7.68 9.76 -17.48
N ALA A 11 7.44 10.78 -18.29
CA ALA A 11 7.26 12.13 -17.75
C ALA A 11 6.13 12.10 -16.69
N PRO A 12 6.31 12.77 -15.55
CA PRO A 12 5.26 12.84 -14.55
C PRO A 12 3.97 13.39 -15.16
N ASN A 13 2.84 12.81 -14.80
CA ASN A 13 1.55 13.33 -15.20
C ASN A 13 1.39 14.79 -14.73
N PRO A 14 0.66 15.63 -15.47
CA PRO A 14 0.47 17.01 -15.08
C PRO A 14 -0.13 17.09 -13.67
N ARG A 15 0.35 18.04 -12.88
CA ARG A 15 -0.20 18.27 -11.54
C ARG A 15 -1.67 18.67 -11.63
N PRO A 16 -2.51 18.19 -10.68
CA PRO A 16 -3.89 18.66 -10.60
C PRO A 16 -3.94 20.17 -10.43
N THR A 17 -4.87 20.81 -11.14
CA THR A 17 -5.14 22.24 -11.02
C THR A 17 -5.80 22.56 -9.67
N ALA A 18 -5.78 23.81 -9.26
CA ALA A 18 -6.44 24.24 -8.03
C ALA A 18 -7.96 23.98 -8.05
N GLU A 19 -8.58 24.03 -9.23
CA GLU A 19 -10.01 23.77 -9.42
C GLU A 19 -10.32 22.26 -9.27
N GLU A 20 -9.49 21.38 -9.87
CA GLU A 20 -9.59 19.93 -9.70
C GLU A 20 -9.37 19.52 -8.24
N VAL A 21 -8.38 20.09 -7.56
CA VAL A 21 -8.15 19.85 -6.12
C VAL A 21 -9.37 20.30 -5.30
N ALA A 22 -9.96 21.46 -5.60
CA ALA A 22 -11.15 21.93 -4.90
C ALA A 22 -12.36 21.01 -5.12
N ALA A 23 -12.56 20.49 -6.34
CA ALA A 23 -13.61 19.51 -6.64
C ALA A 23 -13.39 18.19 -5.90
N ALA A 24 -12.14 17.75 -5.78
CA ALA A 24 -11.76 16.50 -5.12
C ALA A 24 -12.11 16.47 -3.62
N PHE A 25 -12.20 17.61 -2.92
CA PHE A 25 -12.62 17.64 -1.52
C PHE A 25 -14.05 17.15 -1.29
N SER A 26 -14.90 17.18 -2.32
CA SER A 26 -16.29 16.69 -2.25
C SER A 26 -16.50 15.34 -2.94
N ASP A 27 -15.47 14.79 -3.59
CA ASP A 27 -15.52 13.52 -4.32
C ASP A 27 -14.26 12.67 -4.02
N PRO A 28 -14.35 11.73 -3.07
CA PRO A 28 -13.20 10.88 -2.70
C PRO A 28 -12.63 10.05 -3.86
N LYS A 29 -13.47 9.63 -4.82
CA LYS A 29 -13.01 8.87 -5.99
C LYS A 29 -12.21 9.76 -6.94
N LEU A 30 -12.68 10.99 -7.18
CA LEU A 30 -11.93 11.97 -7.96
C LEU A 30 -10.61 12.33 -7.26
N ALA A 31 -10.63 12.53 -5.94
CA ALA A 31 -9.40 12.77 -5.17
C ALA A 31 -8.39 11.65 -5.36
N ASN A 32 -8.84 10.41 -5.28
CA ASN A 32 -8.01 9.21 -5.46
C ASN A 32 -7.39 9.16 -6.86
N ILE A 33 -8.19 9.36 -7.92
CA ILE A 33 -7.71 9.38 -9.30
C ILE A 33 -6.64 10.47 -9.47
N LEU A 34 -6.92 11.71 -9.08
CA LEU A 34 -6.01 12.84 -9.27
C LEU A 34 -4.70 12.66 -8.53
N TYR A 35 -4.76 12.17 -7.29
CA TYR A 35 -3.58 11.94 -6.46
C TYR A 35 -2.69 10.83 -7.05
N HIS A 36 -3.26 9.67 -7.35
CA HIS A 36 -2.50 8.53 -7.84
C HIS A 36 -2.03 8.71 -9.28
N ASP A 37 -2.80 9.33 -10.15
CA ASP A 37 -2.35 9.67 -11.51
C ASP A 37 -1.15 10.61 -11.50
N TRP A 38 -1.20 11.63 -10.64
CA TRP A 38 -0.08 12.57 -10.50
C TRP A 38 1.18 11.87 -9.98
N GLU A 39 1.05 10.97 -8.98
CA GLU A 39 2.19 10.28 -8.37
C GLU A 39 2.68 9.06 -9.16
N ALA A 40 1.92 8.54 -10.12
CA ALA A 40 2.20 7.25 -10.77
C ALA A 40 3.65 7.11 -11.29
N GLY A 41 4.24 8.21 -11.79
CA GLY A 41 5.62 8.21 -12.33
C GLY A 41 6.71 8.13 -11.28
N THR A 42 6.44 8.52 -10.03
CA THR A 42 7.42 8.60 -8.92
C THR A 42 7.03 7.75 -7.71
N TYR A 43 5.91 7.03 -7.81
CA TYR A 43 5.31 6.27 -6.71
C TYR A 43 6.25 5.20 -6.16
N ASP A 44 6.89 4.42 -7.03
CA ASP A 44 7.81 3.35 -6.63
C ASP A 44 9.01 3.92 -5.86
N GLU A 45 9.56 5.06 -6.29
CA GLU A 45 10.65 5.73 -5.59
C GLU A 45 10.19 6.29 -4.24
N LYS A 46 9.02 6.95 -4.22
CA LYS A 46 8.44 7.53 -3.00
C LYS A 46 8.22 6.46 -1.93
N TRP A 47 7.68 5.31 -2.30
CA TRP A 47 7.30 4.24 -1.39
C TRP A 47 8.36 3.13 -1.27
N SER A 48 9.53 3.31 -1.92
CA SER A 48 10.61 2.31 -1.96
C SER A 48 10.12 0.94 -2.45
N ILE A 49 9.19 0.95 -3.39
CA ILE A 49 8.67 -0.24 -4.05
C ILE A 49 9.73 -0.80 -4.98
N SER A 50 9.92 -2.10 -4.93
CA SER A 50 10.81 -2.84 -5.80
C SER A 50 10.26 -4.25 -6.04
N PHE A 51 10.95 -4.98 -6.92
CA PHE A 51 10.65 -6.37 -7.23
C PHE A 51 11.87 -7.25 -6.94
N ASP A 52 12.61 -6.88 -5.89
CA ASP A 52 13.73 -7.64 -5.33
C ASP A 52 13.26 -8.55 -4.18
N GLU A 53 14.15 -9.38 -3.67
CA GLU A 53 13.88 -10.33 -2.58
C GLU A 53 13.18 -9.67 -1.37
N ARG A 54 13.53 -8.43 -1.06
CA ARG A 54 12.94 -7.70 0.07
C ARG A 54 11.43 -7.50 -0.08
N CYS A 55 10.98 -7.05 -1.26
CA CYS A 55 9.55 -6.81 -1.51
C CYS A 55 8.80 -8.11 -1.84
N ILE A 56 9.48 -9.08 -2.48
CA ILE A 56 8.94 -10.42 -2.71
C ILE A 56 8.66 -11.11 -1.37
N ASP A 57 9.63 -11.11 -0.46
CA ASP A 57 9.46 -11.68 0.88
C ASP A 57 8.39 -10.96 1.68
N TYR A 58 8.35 -9.63 1.64
CA TYR A 58 7.31 -8.86 2.31
C TYR A 58 5.91 -9.23 1.83
N ALA A 59 5.67 -9.22 0.52
CA ALA A 59 4.36 -9.54 -0.06
C ALA A 59 3.93 -10.97 0.28
N ARG A 60 4.85 -11.93 0.14
CA ARG A 60 4.62 -13.33 0.52
C ARG A 60 4.30 -13.46 2.00
N ASP A 61 5.10 -12.85 2.88
CA ASP A 61 4.93 -12.95 4.32
C ASP A 61 3.59 -12.35 4.79
N ARG A 62 3.14 -11.23 4.18
CA ARG A 62 1.82 -10.64 4.47
C ARG A 62 0.69 -11.58 4.06
N PHE A 63 0.78 -12.16 2.87
CA PHE A 63 -0.20 -13.13 2.40
C PHE A 63 -0.24 -14.37 3.31
N GLU A 64 0.92 -14.98 3.53
CA GLU A 64 1.05 -16.21 4.31
C GLU A 64 0.59 -16.03 5.77
N HIS A 65 0.86 -14.88 6.37
CA HIS A 65 0.53 -14.58 7.75
C HIS A 65 -0.98 -14.67 8.03
N VAL A 66 -1.83 -14.26 7.07
CA VAL A 66 -3.29 -14.27 7.27
C VAL A 66 -4.00 -15.42 6.57
N ALA A 67 -3.44 -15.94 5.47
CA ALA A 67 -4.10 -16.95 4.62
C ALA A 67 -3.40 -18.31 4.57
N GLY A 68 -2.17 -18.40 5.07
CA GLY A 68 -1.34 -19.60 4.95
C GLY A 68 -0.86 -19.84 3.52
N ARG A 69 -0.43 -21.07 3.24
CA ARG A 69 0.09 -21.49 1.92
C ARG A 69 -0.85 -22.41 1.15
N ASP A 70 -2.00 -22.72 1.72
CA ASP A 70 -2.95 -23.63 1.08
C ASP A 70 -3.49 -23.02 -0.22
N GLY A 71 -3.51 -23.84 -1.26
CA GLY A 71 -4.02 -23.44 -2.58
C GLY A 71 -2.98 -22.81 -3.53
N TRP A 72 -1.71 -22.68 -3.12
CA TRP A 72 -0.65 -22.15 -4.01
C TRP A 72 -0.24 -23.17 -5.09
N PRO A 73 0.04 -22.71 -6.34
CA PRO A 73 -0.30 -21.39 -6.86
C PRO A 73 -1.80 -21.26 -7.18
N TYR A 74 -2.37 -20.07 -6.97
CA TYR A 74 -3.71 -19.75 -7.47
C TYR A 74 -3.67 -19.51 -8.98
N GLY A 75 -4.61 -20.11 -9.73
CA GLY A 75 -4.61 -20.06 -11.20
C GLY A 75 -4.83 -18.65 -11.73
N THR A 76 -6.01 -18.07 -11.50
CA THR A 76 -6.37 -16.73 -11.97
C THR A 76 -6.65 -15.81 -10.79
N SER A 77 -5.94 -14.70 -10.72
CA SER A 77 -6.07 -13.71 -9.62
C SER A 77 -6.42 -12.31 -10.12
N LEU A 78 -7.07 -11.53 -9.25
CA LEU A 78 -7.39 -10.12 -9.45
C LEU A 78 -6.81 -9.29 -8.31
N GLU A 79 -6.14 -8.18 -8.61
CA GLU A 79 -5.78 -7.16 -7.63
C GLU A 79 -6.69 -5.94 -7.74
N LEU A 80 -7.24 -5.49 -6.61
CA LEU A 80 -7.95 -4.22 -6.47
C LEU A 80 -6.98 -3.13 -6.02
N GLY A 81 -7.05 -1.95 -6.62
CA GLY A 81 -6.16 -0.83 -6.29
C GLY A 81 -4.69 -1.23 -6.45
N CYS A 82 -4.34 -1.70 -7.63
CA CYS A 82 -3.03 -2.30 -7.86
C CYS A 82 -1.86 -1.31 -7.74
N GLY A 83 -2.13 0.00 -7.78
CA GLY A 83 -1.07 0.99 -7.87
C GLY A 83 -0.09 0.63 -9.00
N THR A 84 1.19 0.57 -8.67
CA THR A 84 2.25 0.20 -9.63
C THR A 84 2.43 -1.32 -9.81
N GLY A 85 1.53 -2.13 -9.24
CA GLY A 85 1.56 -3.59 -9.31
C GLY A 85 2.35 -4.24 -8.16
N PHE A 86 2.58 -3.50 -7.09
CA PHE A 86 3.43 -3.95 -5.98
C PHE A 86 3.05 -5.34 -5.46
N PHE A 87 1.78 -5.57 -5.14
CA PHE A 87 1.40 -6.79 -4.45
C PHE A 87 1.31 -7.98 -5.41
N THR A 88 0.52 -7.89 -6.49
CA THR A 88 0.38 -8.98 -7.48
C THR A 88 1.71 -9.39 -8.11
N LEU A 89 2.57 -8.43 -8.49
CA LEU A 89 3.82 -8.78 -9.18
C LEU A 89 4.79 -9.48 -8.23
N ASN A 90 4.90 -9.03 -6.97
CA ASN A 90 5.73 -9.70 -5.97
C ASN A 90 5.15 -11.06 -5.56
N LEU A 91 3.82 -11.21 -5.42
CA LEU A 91 3.18 -12.51 -5.17
C LEU A 91 3.41 -13.50 -6.31
N LYS A 92 3.38 -13.02 -7.57
CA LYS A 92 3.72 -13.86 -8.72
C LYS A 92 5.19 -14.30 -8.69
N LEU A 93 6.11 -13.41 -8.39
CA LEU A 93 7.54 -13.75 -8.23
C LEU A 93 7.77 -14.72 -7.06
N ALA A 94 6.95 -14.66 -6.03
CA ALA A 94 6.96 -15.59 -4.89
C ALA A 94 6.30 -16.95 -5.19
N GLY A 95 5.68 -17.13 -6.36
CA GLY A 95 4.99 -18.38 -6.75
C GLY A 95 3.63 -18.58 -6.06
N VAL A 96 2.98 -17.50 -5.60
CA VAL A 96 1.67 -17.54 -4.95
C VAL A 96 0.54 -17.64 -5.98
N LEU A 97 0.73 -17.03 -7.16
CA LEU A 97 -0.27 -16.98 -8.24
C LEU A 97 0.36 -17.15 -9.62
N ASP A 98 -0.43 -17.64 -10.57
CA ASP A 98 0.02 -17.87 -11.94
C ASP A 98 -0.38 -16.74 -12.89
N GLU A 99 -1.66 -16.39 -13.00
CA GLU A 99 -2.17 -15.35 -13.88
C GLU A 99 -2.71 -14.16 -13.07
N GLY A 100 -2.20 -12.96 -13.36
CA GLY A 100 -2.60 -11.73 -12.67
C GLY A 100 -3.43 -10.80 -13.55
N HIS A 101 -4.61 -10.42 -13.04
CA HIS A 101 -5.39 -9.28 -13.48
C HIS A 101 -5.20 -8.15 -12.45
N VAL A 102 -5.09 -6.92 -12.91
CA VAL A 102 -4.87 -5.76 -12.03
C VAL A 102 -5.86 -4.65 -12.35
N THR A 103 -6.43 -4.04 -11.33
CA THR A 103 -7.36 -2.92 -11.47
C THR A 103 -7.00 -1.77 -10.55
N ASP A 104 -7.20 -0.54 -11.06
CA ASP A 104 -7.06 0.69 -10.28
C ASP A 104 -8.03 1.74 -10.84
N LEU A 105 -8.42 2.72 -10.03
CA LEU A 105 -9.17 3.89 -10.50
C LEU A 105 -8.32 4.80 -11.39
N SER A 106 -6.98 4.84 -11.15
CA SER A 106 -6.03 5.64 -11.89
C SER A 106 -5.56 4.91 -13.16
N PRO A 107 -5.82 5.46 -14.36
CA PRO A 107 -5.25 4.93 -15.60
C PRO A 107 -3.72 4.90 -15.59
N GLY A 108 -3.08 5.91 -14.98
CA GLY A 108 -1.63 5.99 -14.85
C GLY A 108 -1.05 4.83 -14.06
N MET A 109 -1.67 4.46 -12.93
CA MET A 109 -1.24 3.33 -12.12
C MET A 109 -1.34 2.01 -12.89
N VAL A 110 -2.46 1.75 -13.57
CA VAL A 110 -2.64 0.55 -14.41
C VAL A 110 -1.54 0.43 -15.47
N GLU A 111 -1.19 1.51 -16.14
CA GLU A 111 -0.13 1.48 -17.18
C GLU A 111 1.26 1.26 -16.56
N VAL A 112 1.53 1.81 -15.37
CA VAL A 112 2.78 1.55 -14.64
C VAL A 112 2.86 0.08 -14.23
N ALA A 113 1.80 -0.51 -13.66
CA ALA A 113 1.75 -1.92 -13.29
C ALA A 113 2.02 -2.84 -14.49
N LYS A 114 1.39 -2.58 -15.64
CA LYS A 114 1.63 -3.33 -16.90
C LYS A 114 3.08 -3.19 -17.40
N ARG A 115 3.67 -2.00 -17.27
CA ARG A 115 5.08 -1.76 -17.61
C ARG A 115 6.01 -2.52 -16.70
N ASN A 116 5.78 -2.47 -15.39
CA ASN A 116 6.57 -3.18 -14.39
C ASN A 116 6.53 -4.70 -14.64
N ALA A 117 5.33 -5.26 -14.90
CA ALA A 117 5.20 -6.67 -15.27
C ALA A 117 6.05 -7.05 -16.50
N ARG A 118 5.98 -6.23 -17.57
CA ARG A 118 6.81 -6.46 -18.77
C ARG A 118 8.31 -6.41 -18.48
N SER A 119 8.75 -5.51 -17.61
CA SER A 119 10.16 -5.43 -17.21
C SER A 119 10.64 -6.66 -16.43
N LEU A 120 9.72 -7.35 -15.77
CA LEU A 120 9.96 -8.60 -15.04
C LEU A 120 9.81 -9.85 -15.93
N GLY A 121 9.50 -9.68 -17.21
CA GLY A 121 9.44 -10.78 -18.19
C GLY A 121 8.08 -11.49 -18.26
N PHE A 122 7.02 -10.92 -17.71
CA PHE A 122 5.65 -11.45 -17.84
C PHE A 122 4.63 -10.34 -18.12
N ALA A 123 3.38 -10.72 -18.34
CA ALA A 123 2.29 -9.78 -18.58
C ALA A 123 1.20 -9.92 -17.51
N VAL A 124 0.50 -8.81 -17.26
CA VAL A 124 -0.75 -8.78 -16.51
C VAL A 124 -1.85 -8.13 -17.35
N GLN A 125 -3.10 -8.53 -17.11
CA GLN A 125 -4.25 -7.88 -17.73
C GLN A 125 -4.69 -6.70 -16.85
N GLY A 126 -4.46 -5.47 -17.32
CA GLY A 126 -4.81 -4.26 -16.58
C GLY A 126 -6.09 -3.60 -17.08
N ARG A 127 -6.98 -3.19 -16.15
CA ARG A 127 -8.20 -2.42 -16.44
C ARG A 127 -8.38 -1.29 -15.45
N VAL A 128 -8.82 -0.13 -15.95
CA VAL A 128 -9.30 0.95 -15.07
C VAL A 128 -10.69 0.52 -14.57
N ALA A 129 -10.85 0.42 -13.25
CA ALA A 129 -12.09 -0.04 -12.64
C ALA A 129 -12.28 0.48 -11.23
N ASP A 130 -13.54 0.65 -10.87
CA ASP A 130 -14.01 0.94 -9.51
C ASP A 130 -14.19 -0.39 -8.76
N ALA A 131 -13.58 -0.51 -7.57
CA ALA A 131 -13.71 -1.68 -6.72
C ALA A 131 -15.15 -1.94 -6.23
N GLU A 132 -15.99 -0.90 -6.21
CA GLU A 132 -17.42 -1.00 -5.89
C GLU A 132 -18.27 -1.52 -7.06
N ARG A 133 -17.68 -1.64 -8.27
CA ARG A 133 -18.33 -2.15 -9.48
C ARG A 133 -17.31 -2.73 -10.46
N LEU A 134 -16.94 -3.96 -10.27
CA LEU A 134 -15.92 -4.62 -11.08
C LEU A 134 -16.42 -5.04 -12.46
N PRO A 135 -15.68 -4.76 -13.55
CA PRO A 135 -16.07 -5.08 -14.93
C PRO A 135 -15.68 -6.53 -15.30
N TYR A 136 -16.03 -7.48 -14.43
CA TYR A 136 -15.81 -8.90 -14.61
C TYR A 136 -17.08 -9.68 -14.35
N ASP A 137 -17.19 -10.85 -14.97
CA ASP A 137 -18.29 -11.78 -14.75
C ASP A 137 -18.18 -12.43 -13.35
N ASP A 138 -19.30 -12.98 -12.89
CA ASP A 138 -19.33 -13.77 -11.67
C ASP A 138 -18.40 -15.00 -11.81
N ASP A 139 -17.87 -15.49 -10.70
CA ASP A 139 -17.09 -16.73 -10.64
C ASP A 139 -15.85 -16.76 -11.56
N SER A 140 -15.18 -15.62 -11.74
CA SER A 140 -14.06 -15.47 -12.68
C SER A 140 -12.69 -15.79 -12.06
N PHE A 141 -12.51 -15.57 -10.75
CA PHE A 141 -11.20 -15.59 -10.12
C PHE A 141 -11.08 -16.62 -8.99
N ASP A 142 -9.90 -17.24 -8.87
CA ASP A 142 -9.56 -18.14 -7.77
C ASP A 142 -9.12 -17.34 -6.54
N LEU A 143 -8.53 -16.16 -6.77
CA LEU A 143 -8.00 -15.27 -5.76
C LEU A 143 -8.30 -13.81 -6.08
N VAL A 144 -8.71 -13.03 -5.07
CA VAL A 144 -8.72 -11.58 -5.14
C VAL A 144 -7.79 -11.02 -4.06
N VAL A 145 -6.90 -10.11 -4.44
CA VAL A 145 -5.94 -9.49 -3.51
C VAL A 145 -6.01 -7.97 -3.55
N GLY A 146 -5.45 -7.34 -2.53
CA GLY A 146 -5.20 -5.90 -2.50
C GLY A 146 -4.22 -5.56 -1.37
N HIS A 147 -3.48 -4.49 -1.56
CA HIS A 147 -2.55 -4.01 -0.54
C HIS A 147 -2.72 -2.51 -0.35
N ALA A 148 -3.03 -2.10 0.88
CA ALA A 148 -3.26 -0.69 1.23
C ALA A 148 -4.31 -0.02 0.31
N VAL A 149 -5.47 -0.64 0.14
CA VAL A 149 -6.50 -0.20 -0.81
C VAL A 149 -7.88 0.03 -0.18
N LEU A 150 -8.28 -0.80 0.80
CA LEU A 150 -9.65 -0.73 1.35
C LEU A 150 -9.92 0.62 2.03
N HIS A 151 -8.91 1.25 2.61
CA HIS A 151 -9.05 2.53 3.29
C HIS A 151 -9.27 3.71 2.33
N HIS A 152 -9.13 3.49 1.02
CA HIS A 152 -9.45 4.47 -0.03
C HIS A 152 -10.85 4.27 -0.65
N ILE A 153 -11.53 3.15 -0.34
CA ILE A 153 -12.81 2.79 -0.96
C ILE A 153 -13.97 3.35 -0.12
N PRO A 154 -14.86 4.20 -0.67
CA PRO A 154 -15.97 4.79 0.08
C PRO A 154 -16.92 3.77 0.72
N ASP A 155 -17.38 2.76 -0.02
CA ASP A 155 -18.22 1.68 0.48
C ASP A 155 -17.46 0.34 0.47
N VAL A 156 -16.72 0.10 1.54
CA VAL A 156 -15.92 -1.12 1.71
C VAL A 156 -16.77 -2.39 1.70
N GLU A 157 -18.00 -2.33 2.23
CA GLU A 157 -18.89 -3.48 2.26
C GLU A 157 -19.43 -3.81 0.87
N LEU A 158 -19.70 -2.80 0.05
CA LEU A 158 -20.02 -2.99 -1.37
C LEU A 158 -18.86 -3.60 -2.13
N ALA A 159 -17.61 -3.12 -1.88
CA ALA A 159 -16.43 -3.72 -2.47
C ALA A 159 -16.26 -5.19 -2.09
N PHE A 160 -16.48 -5.57 -0.82
CA PHE A 160 -16.48 -6.98 -0.42
C PHE A 160 -17.55 -7.80 -1.14
N ARG A 161 -18.76 -7.25 -1.39
CA ARG A 161 -19.80 -7.93 -2.18
C ARG A 161 -19.34 -8.17 -3.62
N GLU A 162 -18.70 -7.17 -4.25
CA GLU A 162 -18.14 -7.31 -5.59
C GLU A 162 -16.99 -8.32 -5.64
N VAL A 163 -16.11 -8.30 -4.64
CA VAL A 163 -15.04 -9.32 -4.47
C VAL A 163 -15.65 -10.73 -4.43
N LEU A 164 -16.65 -10.94 -3.59
CA LEU A 164 -17.31 -12.24 -3.48
C LEU A 164 -18.06 -12.61 -4.77
N ARG A 165 -18.64 -11.65 -5.48
CA ARG A 165 -19.30 -11.90 -6.76
C ARG A 165 -18.33 -12.45 -7.80
N VAL A 166 -17.17 -11.82 -7.96
CA VAL A 166 -16.18 -12.20 -8.97
C VAL A 166 -15.33 -13.41 -8.59
N LEU A 167 -15.26 -13.76 -7.31
CA LEU A 167 -14.60 -14.99 -6.86
C LEU A 167 -15.42 -16.21 -7.29
N LYS A 168 -14.74 -17.30 -7.65
CA LYS A 168 -15.35 -18.64 -7.81
C LYS A 168 -15.82 -19.18 -6.45
N PRO A 169 -16.82 -20.08 -6.38
CA PRO A 169 -17.14 -20.76 -5.14
C PRO A 169 -15.88 -21.40 -4.51
N GLY A 170 -15.66 -21.16 -3.22
CA GLY A 170 -14.44 -21.55 -2.51
C GLY A 170 -13.21 -20.67 -2.79
N GLY A 171 -13.30 -19.72 -3.71
CA GLY A 171 -12.25 -18.75 -4.00
C GLY A 171 -11.97 -17.84 -2.80
N ARG A 172 -10.75 -17.36 -2.70
CA ARG A 172 -10.23 -16.62 -1.54
C ARG A 172 -9.98 -15.14 -1.86
N PHE A 173 -10.16 -14.30 -0.87
CA PHE A 173 -9.58 -12.94 -0.92
C PHE A 173 -8.52 -12.74 0.17
N VAL A 174 -7.54 -11.86 -0.10
CA VAL A 174 -6.53 -11.41 0.86
C VAL A 174 -6.28 -9.92 0.66
N PHE A 175 -6.57 -9.14 1.71
CA PHE A 175 -6.20 -7.73 1.76
C PHE A 175 -5.19 -7.51 2.89
N ALA A 176 -4.13 -6.75 2.62
CA ALA A 176 -3.06 -6.47 3.56
C ALA A 176 -2.70 -4.97 3.55
N GLY A 177 -2.01 -4.52 4.60
CA GLY A 177 -1.54 -3.14 4.67
C GLY A 177 -2.62 -2.12 5.04
N GLU A 178 -3.74 -2.54 5.61
CA GLU A 178 -4.83 -1.63 5.97
C GLU A 178 -4.57 -0.98 7.34
N PRO A 179 -4.65 0.37 7.47
CA PRO A 179 -4.33 1.04 8.71
C PRO A 179 -5.36 0.74 9.81
N THR A 180 -4.88 0.34 10.98
CA THR A 180 -5.75 0.24 12.16
C THR A 180 -5.94 1.62 12.80
N ARG A 181 -7.09 1.83 13.46
CA ARG A 181 -7.42 3.13 14.06
C ARG A 181 -6.38 3.61 15.07
N HIS A 182 -5.96 2.75 16.02
CA HIS A 182 -5.01 3.17 17.06
C HIS A 182 -3.59 3.23 16.52
N GLY A 183 -3.21 2.29 15.65
CA GLY A 183 -1.90 2.30 15.00
C GLY A 183 -1.68 3.58 14.19
N ASP A 184 -2.68 4.00 13.41
CA ASP A 184 -2.65 5.24 12.62
C ASP A 184 -2.53 6.49 13.52
N ILE A 185 -3.32 6.58 14.59
CA ILE A 185 -3.21 7.70 15.55
C ILE A 185 -1.81 7.83 16.12
N VAL A 186 -1.19 6.73 16.51
CA VAL A 186 0.19 6.73 17.05
C VAL A 186 1.18 7.12 15.97
N ALA A 187 1.09 6.51 14.79
CA ALA A 187 1.97 6.79 13.64
C ALA A 187 1.92 8.27 13.24
N ARG A 188 0.72 8.85 13.09
CA ARG A 188 0.54 10.28 12.75
C ARG A 188 1.12 11.21 13.82
N ARG A 189 0.94 10.89 15.12
CA ARG A 189 1.52 11.69 16.21
C ARG A 189 3.03 11.65 16.21
N LEU A 190 3.63 10.47 16.04
CA LEU A 190 5.08 10.31 15.98
C LEU A 190 5.66 11.00 14.74
N SER A 191 5.03 10.87 13.59
CA SER A 191 5.41 11.56 12.36
C SER A 191 5.34 13.08 12.52
N HIS A 192 4.25 13.60 13.08
CA HIS A 192 4.11 15.03 13.31
C HIS A 192 5.18 15.59 14.26
N LEU A 193 5.46 14.87 15.35
CA LEU A 193 6.54 15.25 16.28
C LEU A 193 7.90 15.24 15.58
N THR A 194 8.20 14.18 14.83
CA THR A 194 9.46 14.04 14.07
C THR A 194 9.62 15.18 13.06
N TRP A 195 8.56 15.49 12.32
CA TRP A 195 8.58 16.62 11.38
C TRP A 195 8.87 17.95 12.07
N GLN A 196 8.15 18.25 13.16
CA GLN A 196 8.35 19.50 13.90
C GLN A 196 9.76 19.61 14.50
N VAL A 197 10.25 18.53 15.10
CA VAL A 197 11.59 18.52 15.71
C VAL A 197 12.64 18.68 14.62
N THR A 198 12.59 17.89 13.56
CA THR A 198 13.59 17.92 12.47
C THR A 198 13.62 19.29 11.78
N THR A 199 12.47 19.81 11.38
CA THR A 199 12.40 21.10 10.66
C THR A 199 12.79 22.28 11.54
N ARG A 200 12.62 22.21 12.88
CA ARG A 200 13.12 23.23 13.80
C ARG A 200 14.62 23.11 14.04
N LEU A 201 15.13 21.89 14.29
CA LEU A 201 16.57 21.68 14.53
C LEU A 201 17.42 22.06 13.31
N THR A 202 16.96 21.77 12.10
CA THR A 202 17.69 22.13 10.87
C THR A 202 17.72 23.63 10.59
N ARG A 203 16.99 24.46 11.36
CA ARG A 203 17.14 25.94 11.33
C ARG A 203 18.36 26.44 12.11
N LEU A 204 18.93 25.62 13.00
CA LEU A 204 20.12 26.00 13.74
C LEU A 204 21.32 26.11 12.78
N PRO A 205 22.22 27.13 12.95
CA PRO A 205 23.35 27.35 12.04
C PRO A 205 24.26 26.13 11.87
N ARG A 206 24.45 25.33 12.94
CA ARG A 206 25.29 24.13 12.92
C ARG A 206 24.66 22.96 12.10
N LEU A 207 23.36 22.99 11.88
CA LEU A 207 22.58 21.97 11.15
C LEU A 207 22.03 22.50 9.82
N ALA A 208 22.43 23.74 9.40
CA ALA A 208 21.92 24.34 8.17
C ALA A 208 22.15 23.50 6.91
N GLY A 209 23.24 22.69 6.87
CA GLY A 209 23.49 21.75 5.77
C GLY A 209 22.52 20.55 5.71
N TRP A 210 21.67 20.35 6.72
CA TRP A 210 20.60 19.35 6.78
C TRP A 210 19.23 19.96 6.52
N ARG A 211 19.14 21.24 6.24
CA ARG A 211 17.89 21.91 5.95
C ARG A 211 17.49 21.66 4.51
N ARG A 212 16.33 21.07 4.30
CA ARG A 212 15.74 20.92 2.98
C ARG A 212 15.24 22.27 2.46
N PRO A 213 15.33 22.58 1.14
CA PRO A 213 14.74 23.77 0.56
C PRO A 213 13.27 23.96 0.94
N GLN A 214 12.84 25.20 1.18
CA GLN A 214 11.48 25.48 1.64
C GLN A 214 10.43 25.04 0.62
N GLU A 215 10.70 25.22 -0.67
CA GLU A 215 9.81 24.80 -1.76
C GLU A 215 9.53 23.30 -1.74
N GLU A 216 10.56 22.47 -1.47
CA GLU A 216 10.42 21.01 -1.36
C GLU A 216 9.67 20.60 -0.09
N LEU A 217 9.85 21.33 1.03
CA LEU A 217 9.08 21.10 2.26
C LEU A 217 7.60 21.44 2.05
N ASP A 218 7.32 22.53 1.33
CA ASP A 218 5.96 22.95 1.01
C ASP A 218 5.30 21.96 0.04
N GLU A 219 6.05 21.39 -0.90
CA GLU A 219 5.57 20.33 -1.78
C GLU A 219 5.25 19.06 -1.01
N SER A 220 6.14 18.62 -0.11
CA SER A 220 5.90 17.48 0.76
C SER A 220 4.66 17.67 1.65
N SER A 221 4.46 18.89 2.14
CA SER A 221 3.27 19.23 2.96
C SER A 221 1.99 19.22 2.14
N ARG A 222 2.03 19.69 0.90
CA ARG A 222 0.88 19.64 -0.03
C ARG A 222 0.54 18.20 -0.41
N ALA A 223 1.52 17.37 -0.72
CA ALA A 223 1.33 15.95 -1.00
C ALA A 223 0.68 15.25 0.19
N ALA A 224 1.18 15.48 1.41
CA ALA A 224 0.58 14.92 2.64
C ALA A 224 -0.86 15.40 2.88
N THR A 225 -1.20 16.64 2.46
CA THR A 225 -2.58 17.15 2.57
C THR A 225 -3.52 16.44 1.59
N LEU A 226 -3.09 16.17 0.37
CA LEU A 226 -3.88 15.40 -0.61
C LEU A 226 -4.03 13.93 -0.18
N GLU A 227 -2.94 13.32 0.31
CA GLU A 227 -2.96 11.96 0.85
C GLU A 227 -4.00 11.83 1.98
N ALA A 228 -4.09 12.82 2.88
CA ALA A 228 -5.07 12.83 3.95
C ALA A 228 -6.54 12.94 3.47
N VAL A 229 -6.80 13.36 2.24
CA VAL A 229 -8.16 13.41 1.65
C VAL A 229 -8.53 12.06 1.04
N VAL A 230 -7.57 11.27 0.59
CA VAL A 230 -7.81 9.95 0.00
C VAL A 230 -7.84 8.84 1.05
N ASP A 231 -7.21 9.03 2.21
CA ASP A 231 -7.23 8.10 3.36
C ASP A 231 -8.52 8.29 4.17
N ILE A 232 -9.61 7.70 3.72
CA ILE A 232 -10.95 7.95 4.30
C ILE A 232 -11.32 7.02 5.45
N HIS A 233 -10.64 5.87 5.59
CA HIS A 233 -10.91 4.89 6.64
C HIS A 233 -9.69 4.48 7.45
N THR A 234 -9.95 4.08 8.70
CA THR A 234 -9.03 3.28 9.52
C THR A 234 -9.85 2.18 10.18
N PHE A 235 -9.34 0.96 10.21
CA PHE A 235 -10.12 -0.21 10.57
C PHE A 235 -9.77 -0.75 11.97
N PRO A 236 -10.71 -0.74 12.93
CA PRO A 236 -10.62 -1.70 14.03
C PRO A 236 -10.70 -3.12 13.44
N PRO A 237 -9.79 -4.05 13.82
CA PRO A 237 -9.76 -5.40 13.24
C PRO A 237 -11.11 -6.14 13.27
N ALA A 238 -11.85 -6.02 14.38
CA ALA A 238 -13.17 -6.64 14.52
C ALA A 238 -14.24 -6.00 13.60
N GLU A 239 -14.12 -4.71 13.28
CA GLU A 239 -15.04 -4.03 12.36
C GLU A 239 -14.79 -4.46 10.91
N LEU A 240 -13.50 -4.57 10.53
CA LEU A 240 -13.12 -5.07 9.20
C LEU A 240 -13.62 -6.51 9.00
N GLU A 241 -13.44 -7.39 10.01
CA GLU A 241 -14.00 -8.74 10.01
C GLU A 241 -15.53 -8.74 9.85
N ALA A 242 -16.22 -7.90 10.60
CA ALA A 242 -17.67 -7.81 10.54
C ALA A 242 -18.18 -7.32 9.18
N MET A 243 -17.48 -6.38 8.51
CA MET A 243 -17.83 -5.93 7.15
C MET A 243 -17.76 -7.07 6.14
N ALA A 244 -16.67 -7.84 6.13
CA ALA A 244 -16.53 -8.98 5.23
C ALA A 244 -17.60 -10.05 5.47
N ARG A 245 -17.91 -10.36 6.75
CA ARG A 245 -18.98 -11.33 7.11
C ARG A 245 -20.36 -10.84 6.69
N ARG A 246 -20.67 -9.54 6.86
CA ARG A 246 -21.96 -8.96 6.39
C ARG A 246 -22.09 -8.98 4.88
N ALA A 247 -20.98 -8.88 4.16
CA ALA A 247 -20.96 -9.03 2.70
C ALA A 247 -21.23 -10.49 2.24
N GLY A 248 -21.13 -11.48 3.14
CA GLY A 248 -21.39 -12.90 2.86
C GLY A 248 -20.14 -13.78 2.87
N ALA A 249 -18.97 -13.27 3.26
CA ALA A 249 -17.76 -14.07 3.34
C ALA A 249 -17.82 -15.10 4.46
N VAL A 250 -17.24 -16.29 4.21
CA VAL A 250 -17.01 -17.36 5.20
C VAL A 250 -15.52 -17.47 5.50
N ASP A 251 -15.18 -18.22 6.56
CA ASP A 251 -13.79 -18.46 7.01
C ASP A 251 -12.96 -17.18 7.14
N VAL A 252 -13.61 -16.09 7.56
CA VAL A 252 -12.96 -14.79 7.71
C VAL A 252 -12.00 -14.81 8.89
N GLN A 253 -10.76 -14.41 8.62
CA GLN A 253 -9.70 -14.26 9.61
C GLN A 253 -9.05 -12.89 9.46
N VAL A 254 -8.67 -12.28 10.59
CA VAL A 254 -7.93 -11.01 10.63
C VAL A 254 -6.67 -11.21 11.45
N ALA A 255 -5.54 -10.92 10.85
CA ALA A 255 -4.23 -10.79 11.51
C ALA A 255 -3.82 -9.31 11.56
N THR A 256 -2.80 -9.00 12.34
CA THR A 256 -2.27 -7.62 12.42
C THR A 256 -0.76 -7.65 12.52
N ALA A 257 -0.11 -6.64 11.95
CA ALA A 257 1.33 -6.55 11.88
C ALA A 257 1.82 -5.11 12.13
N GLU A 258 3.11 -5.00 12.44
CA GLU A 258 3.80 -3.72 12.59
C GLU A 258 3.30 -2.88 13.77
N LEU A 259 3.76 -3.23 14.97
CA LEU A 259 3.61 -2.44 16.19
C LEU A 259 4.81 -1.50 16.36
N THR A 260 5.92 -2.06 16.84
CA THR A 260 7.15 -1.29 17.08
C THR A 260 7.87 -0.95 15.78
N ALA A 261 7.73 -1.80 14.76
CA ALA A 261 8.24 -1.56 13.41
C ALA A 261 7.58 -0.32 12.78
N ALA A 262 6.27 -0.14 12.95
CA ALA A 262 5.57 1.06 12.48
C ALA A 262 5.93 2.30 13.32
N TRP A 263 6.04 2.17 14.65
CA TRP A 263 6.46 3.27 15.53
C TRP A 263 7.86 3.79 15.21
N PHE A 264 8.72 2.95 14.68
CA PHE A 264 10.03 3.33 14.16
C PHE A 264 9.94 3.80 12.70
N GLY A 265 9.26 3.05 11.84
CA GLY A 265 9.24 3.26 10.39
C GLY A 265 8.65 4.61 9.98
N TRP A 266 7.51 5.00 10.56
CA TRP A 266 6.87 6.27 10.25
C TRP A 266 7.72 7.51 10.63
N PRO A 267 8.34 7.58 11.84
CA PRO A 267 9.34 8.59 12.16
C PRO A 267 10.54 8.62 11.20
N ILE A 268 11.10 7.45 10.86
CA ILE A 268 12.22 7.36 9.91
C ILE A 268 11.83 7.96 8.57
N ARG A 269 10.71 7.52 8.01
CA ARG A 269 10.20 8.03 6.74
C ARG A 269 9.94 9.55 6.79
N THR A 270 9.34 10.03 7.87
CA THR A 270 9.10 11.46 8.07
C THR A 270 10.40 12.24 8.16
N PHE A 271 11.41 11.71 8.85
CA PHE A 271 12.75 12.30 8.90
C PHE A 271 13.37 12.37 7.50
N GLU A 272 13.30 11.29 6.71
CA GLU A 272 13.80 11.23 5.33
C GLU A 272 13.12 12.25 4.42
N CYS A 273 11.84 12.52 4.64
CA CYS A 273 11.13 13.59 3.93
C CYS A 273 11.52 15.02 4.38
N ALA A 274 12.02 15.16 5.61
CA ALA A 274 12.34 16.46 6.19
C ALA A 274 13.78 16.94 5.96
N VAL A 275 14.67 16.07 5.44
CA VAL A 275 16.08 16.37 5.19
C VAL A 275 16.45 16.12 3.72
N PRO A 276 17.56 16.74 3.22
CA PRO A 276 18.02 16.48 1.85
C PRO A 276 18.44 15.03 1.66
N ARG A 277 18.01 14.40 0.55
CA ARG A 277 18.29 12.99 0.23
C ARG A 277 19.78 12.66 0.13
N ASP A 278 20.60 13.59 -0.34
CA ASP A 278 22.05 13.46 -0.46
C ASP A 278 22.78 13.28 0.88
N LYS A 279 22.12 13.61 2.00
CA LYS A 279 22.64 13.37 3.36
C LYS A 279 22.39 11.93 3.84
N LEU A 280 21.49 11.23 3.21
CA LEU A 280 21.05 9.89 3.60
C LEU A 280 21.67 8.87 2.65
N GLY A 281 22.85 8.36 2.99
CA GLY A 281 23.57 7.39 2.16
C GLY A 281 23.18 5.93 2.47
N LEU A 282 23.83 5.00 1.77
CA LEU A 282 23.61 3.54 1.91
C LEU A 282 23.63 3.04 3.36
N ARG A 283 24.52 3.61 4.21
CA ARG A 283 24.61 3.21 5.63
C ARG A 283 23.32 3.51 6.39
N TRP A 284 22.67 4.65 6.09
CA TRP A 284 21.38 4.99 6.64
C TRP A 284 20.29 4.01 6.18
N ALA A 285 20.22 3.75 4.89
CA ALA A 285 19.23 2.80 4.34
C ALA A 285 19.37 1.39 4.97
N ILE A 286 20.62 0.90 5.12
CA ILE A 286 20.89 -0.37 5.79
C ILE A 286 20.46 -0.34 7.26
N PHE A 287 20.74 0.77 7.98
CA PHE A 287 20.30 0.95 9.37
C PHE A 287 18.78 0.91 9.48
N ALA A 288 18.08 1.71 8.68
CA ALA A 288 16.62 1.77 8.68
C ALA A 288 15.99 0.39 8.39
N MET A 289 16.47 -0.28 7.34
CA MET A 289 16.00 -1.61 6.94
C MET A 289 16.22 -2.66 8.04
N ARG A 290 17.46 -2.77 8.57
CA ARG A 290 17.77 -3.78 9.60
C ARG A 290 17.00 -3.54 10.89
N SER A 291 16.85 -2.27 11.29
CA SER A 291 16.07 -1.92 12.47
C SER A 291 14.59 -2.30 12.28
N TRP A 292 14.04 -2.01 11.11
CA TRP A 292 12.66 -2.41 10.78
C TRP A 292 12.48 -3.94 10.81
N GLN A 293 13.41 -4.71 10.22
CA GLN A 293 13.39 -6.18 10.23
C GLN A 293 13.45 -6.75 11.66
N LEU A 294 14.35 -6.20 12.51
CA LEU A 294 14.46 -6.61 13.92
C LEU A 294 13.17 -6.33 14.68
N LEU A 295 12.62 -5.14 14.53
CA LEU A 295 11.36 -4.74 15.17
C LEU A 295 10.17 -5.55 14.67
N SER A 296 10.12 -5.87 13.37
CA SER A 296 9.09 -6.76 12.81
C SER A 296 9.17 -8.18 13.36
N ALA A 297 10.38 -8.68 13.63
CA ALA A 297 10.56 -9.97 14.31
C ALA A 297 10.10 -9.93 15.76
N LEU A 298 10.36 -8.82 16.47
CA LEU A 298 9.86 -8.59 17.83
C LEU A 298 8.32 -8.51 17.83
N ASP A 299 7.75 -7.79 16.89
CA ASP A 299 6.29 -7.62 16.78
C ASP A 299 5.57 -8.97 16.58
N ARG A 300 6.15 -9.87 15.76
CA ARG A 300 5.64 -11.25 15.62
C ARG A 300 5.67 -12.03 16.94
N ALA A 301 6.73 -11.87 17.74
CA ALA A 301 6.79 -12.51 19.06
C ALA A 301 5.76 -11.95 20.05
N LEU A 302 5.30 -10.72 19.85
CA LEU A 302 4.32 -10.04 20.70
C LEU A 302 2.87 -10.25 20.22
N GLU A 303 2.63 -10.85 19.08
CA GLU A 303 1.31 -10.93 18.42
C GLU A 303 0.23 -11.57 19.31
N ASN A 304 0.58 -12.58 20.08
CA ASN A 304 -0.34 -13.26 20.99
C ASN A 304 -0.48 -12.59 22.38
N ILE A 305 0.28 -11.52 22.64
CA ILE A 305 0.34 -10.84 23.94
C ILE A 305 -0.31 -9.46 23.85
N VAL A 306 -0.04 -8.74 22.74
CA VAL A 306 -0.51 -7.37 22.53
C VAL A 306 -1.84 -7.38 21.78
N PRO A 307 -2.83 -6.58 22.20
CA PRO A 307 -4.11 -6.48 21.49
C PRO A 307 -3.95 -6.08 20.04
N LYS A 308 -4.60 -6.80 19.12
CA LYS A 308 -4.53 -6.60 17.65
C LYS A 308 -4.74 -5.14 17.23
N GLY A 309 -5.67 -4.43 17.86
CA GLY A 309 -5.98 -3.04 17.52
C GLY A 309 -4.86 -2.03 17.77
N LEU A 310 -3.75 -2.41 18.44
CA LEU A 310 -2.60 -1.53 18.66
C LEU A 310 -1.56 -1.60 17.54
N TYR A 311 -1.57 -2.67 16.75
CA TYR A 311 -0.72 -2.79 15.55
C TYR A 311 -1.14 -1.80 14.48
N TYR A 312 -0.22 -1.44 13.60
CA TYR A 312 -0.50 -0.46 12.55
C TYR A 312 -1.29 -1.05 11.39
N ASN A 313 -0.89 -2.22 10.90
CA ASN A 313 -1.51 -2.87 9.75
C ASN A 313 -2.49 -3.96 10.17
N ALA A 314 -3.68 -3.97 9.56
CA ALA A 314 -4.59 -5.10 9.55
C ALA A 314 -4.46 -5.86 8.22
N GLU A 315 -4.58 -7.16 8.29
CA GLU A 315 -4.59 -8.11 7.18
C GLU A 315 -5.85 -8.96 7.33
N ILE A 316 -6.58 -9.15 6.24
CA ILE A 316 -7.83 -9.91 6.26
C ILE A 316 -7.88 -10.92 5.12
N THR A 317 -8.37 -12.11 5.41
CA THR A 317 -8.73 -13.14 4.41
C THR A 317 -10.13 -13.66 4.67
N GLY A 318 -10.74 -14.24 3.65
CA GLY A 318 -11.99 -14.97 3.72
C GLY A 318 -12.25 -15.67 2.39
N GLN A 319 -13.36 -16.39 2.32
CA GLN A 319 -13.72 -17.18 1.14
C GLN A 319 -15.15 -16.88 0.70
N LYS A 320 -15.41 -17.05 -0.60
CA LYS A 320 -16.76 -17.16 -1.13
C LYS A 320 -17.33 -18.52 -0.74
N PRO A 321 -18.57 -18.61 -0.24
CA PRO A 321 -19.24 -19.86 0.05
C PRO A 321 -19.30 -20.81 -1.14
#